data_688d310d23bb30320ede0e547f4b96b7
#
_entry.id   688d310d23bb30320ede0e547f4b96b7
#
_cell.length_a   1.000
_cell.length_b   1.000
_cell.length_c   1.000
_cell.angle_alpha   90.00
_cell.angle_beta   90.00
_cell.angle_gamma   90.00
#
_symmetry.space_group_name_H-M   'P 1'
#
loop_
_entity.id
_entity.type
_entity.pdbx_description
1 polymer ?
#
loop_
_entity_poly.entity_id
_entity_poly.type
_entity_poly.pdbx_seq_one_letter_code
_entity_poly.pdbx_strand_id
1 'polypeptide(L)'
;ISENSDTEQKIFDAKSKITALKDKSGKAERLSAEYQNLAKINAKLTNVKAECADLAKSATALNNEYNTKHNIYIMNMAGVLADTLEDEKPCPVCGSLHHPNPAKHSENAPDKDTLDALKARCEVAESAVHKKSNEVTRLETESESAKTNVTEFANALEVDVETLSAEMISQLLSEQKKQLKALETEASDLEKVREQREVCKAEISRFDEKLKKLDLVHTELIRKNADAKSKYNSAKEETESLKAEI
;
A
#
# COMPACT_ATOMS: atom_id res chain seq x y z
N ILE A 1 -1.85 5.84 47.29
CA ILE A 1 -0.67 5.45 46.50
C ILE A 1 -1.05 4.42 45.40
N SER A 2 -1.95 3.45 45.66
CA SER A 2 -2.37 2.43 44.70
C SER A 2 -3.13 2.98 43.49
N GLU A 3 -4.05 3.93 43.66
CA GLU A 3 -4.89 4.50 42.59
C GLU A 3 -4.10 5.38 41.59
N ASN A 4 -2.96 5.95 42.01
CA ASN A 4 -2.09 6.74 41.14
C ASN A 4 -1.37 5.84 40.11
N SER A 5 -0.94 4.67 40.57
CA SER A 5 -0.33 3.64 39.70
C SER A 5 -1.31 3.12 38.64
N ASP A 6 -2.58 3.00 38.97
CA ASP A 6 -3.63 2.50 38.05
C ASP A 6 -3.92 3.47 36.89
N THR A 7 -4.00 4.79 37.15
CA THR A 7 -4.25 5.79 36.10
C THR A 7 -3.07 5.93 35.14
N GLU A 8 -1.83 5.97 35.65
CA GLU A 8 -0.64 6.02 34.82
C GLU A 8 -0.49 4.76 33.98
N GLN A 9 -0.79 3.60 34.54
CA GLN A 9 -0.77 2.32 33.81
C GLN A 9 -1.81 2.33 32.67
N LYS A 10 -3.03 2.80 32.94
CA LYS A 10 -4.09 2.91 31.92
C LYS A 10 -3.72 3.86 30.78
N ILE A 11 -3.07 5.00 31.07
CA ILE A 11 -2.55 5.92 30.06
C ILE A 11 -1.46 5.23 29.22
N PHE A 12 -0.54 4.54 29.86
CA PHE A 12 0.53 3.82 29.17
C PHE A 12 -0.04 2.72 28.26
N ASP A 13 -0.98 1.92 28.75
CA ASP A 13 -1.63 0.85 27.99
C ASP A 13 -2.43 1.40 26.80
N ALA A 14 -3.16 2.51 26.99
CA ALA A 14 -3.88 3.18 25.91
C ALA A 14 -2.91 3.70 24.83
N LYS A 15 -1.82 4.34 25.20
CA LYS A 15 -0.79 4.83 24.25
C LYS A 15 -0.11 3.69 23.51
N SER A 16 0.19 2.58 24.18
CA SER A 16 0.74 1.38 23.57
C SER A 16 -0.21 0.79 22.52
N LYS A 17 -1.50 0.66 22.86
CA LYS A 17 -2.54 0.20 21.94
C LYS A 17 -2.73 1.14 20.74
N ILE A 18 -2.69 2.45 20.95
CA ILE A 18 -2.75 3.45 19.87
C ILE A 18 -1.57 3.26 18.90
N THR A 19 -0.35 3.08 19.43
CA THR A 19 0.84 2.88 18.60
C THR A 19 0.73 1.60 17.76
N ALA A 20 0.34 0.49 18.38
CA ALA A 20 0.14 -0.78 17.69
C ALA A 20 -0.97 -0.70 16.62
N LEU A 21 -2.06 0.00 16.92
CA LEU A 21 -3.17 0.17 15.97
C LEU A 21 -2.80 1.11 14.82
N LYS A 22 -2.00 2.14 15.05
CA LYS A 22 -1.44 3.01 13.99
C LYS A 22 -0.55 2.22 13.04
N ASP A 23 0.29 1.33 13.55
CA ASP A 23 1.11 0.44 12.71
C ASP A 23 0.24 -0.49 11.85
N LYS A 24 -0.77 -1.14 12.47
CA LYS A 24 -1.73 -1.97 11.73
C LYS A 24 -2.50 -1.19 10.67
N SER A 25 -2.96 0.02 10.97
CA SER A 25 -3.66 0.89 10.03
C SER A 25 -2.75 1.29 8.86
N GLY A 26 -1.49 1.61 9.12
CA GLY A 26 -0.50 1.90 8.09
C GLY A 26 -0.25 0.71 7.15
N LYS A 27 -0.20 -0.51 7.69
CA LYS A 27 -0.10 -1.75 6.88
C LYS A 27 -1.36 -1.97 6.04
N ALA A 28 -2.55 -1.72 6.60
CA ALA A 28 -3.80 -1.86 5.86
C ALA A 28 -3.95 -0.81 4.74
N GLU A 29 -3.47 0.41 4.93
CA GLU A 29 -3.41 1.43 3.87
C GLU A 29 -2.48 1.01 2.72
N ARG A 30 -1.31 0.42 3.04
CA ARG A 30 -0.40 -0.14 2.04
C ARG A 30 -1.03 -1.31 1.30
N LEU A 31 -1.69 -2.23 2.02
CA LEU A 31 -2.43 -3.33 1.40
C LEU A 31 -3.47 -2.80 0.41
N SER A 32 -4.24 -1.77 0.79
CA SER A 32 -5.23 -1.15 -0.09
C SER A 32 -4.60 -0.57 -1.36
N ALA A 33 -3.47 0.12 -1.23
CA ALA A 33 -2.75 0.70 -2.35
C ALA A 33 -2.22 -0.38 -3.31
N GLU A 34 -1.57 -1.42 -2.78
CA GLU A 34 -1.03 -2.52 -3.57
C GLU A 34 -2.14 -3.36 -4.24
N TYR A 35 -3.26 -3.60 -3.57
CA TYR A 35 -4.41 -4.28 -4.15
C TYR A 35 -5.00 -3.51 -5.34
N GLN A 36 -5.14 -2.18 -5.22
CA GLN A 36 -5.58 -1.34 -6.32
C GLN A 36 -4.56 -1.29 -7.47
N ASN A 37 -3.27 -1.27 -7.16
CA ASN A 37 -2.19 -1.33 -8.13
C ASN A 37 -2.24 -2.64 -8.91
N LEU A 38 -2.35 -3.77 -8.24
CA LEU A 38 -2.50 -5.10 -8.85
C LEU A 38 -3.71 -5.16 -9.79
N ALA A 39 -4.86 -4.61 -9.36
CA ALA A 39 -6.05 -4.56 -10.20
C ALA A 39 -5.83 -3.75 -11.49
N LYS A 40 -5.14 -2.61 -11.41
CA LYS A 40 -4.79 -1.78 -12.58
C LYS A 40 -3.83 -2.50 -13.53
N ILE A 41 -2.79 -3.16 -12.99
CA ILE A 41 -1.82 -3.92 -13.79
C ILE A 41 -2.53 -5.06 -14.51
N ASN A 42 -3.39 -5.82 -13.82
CA ASN A 42 -4.13 -6.94 -14.41
C ASN A 42 -5.09 -6.49 -15.52
N ALA A 43 -5.79 -5.37 -15.34
CA ALA A 43 -6.64 -4.80 -16.37
C ALA A 43 -5.82 -4.40 -17.61
N LYS A 44 -4.65 -3.76 -17.42
CA LYS A 44 -3.74 -3.41 -18.51
C LYS A 44 -3.18 -4.65 -19.19
N LEU A 45 -2.77 -5.65 -18.44
CA LEU A 45 -2.24 -6.93 -18.95
C LEU A 45 -3.28 -7.63 -19.84
N THR A 46 -4.54 -7.66 -19.44
CA THR A 46 -5.63 -8.25 -20.22
C THR A 46 -5.77 -7.54 -21.57
N ASN A 47 -5.76 -6.21 -21.59
CA ASN A 47 -5.87 -5.44 -22.82
C ASN A 47 -4.65 -5.65 -23.75
N VAL A 48 -3.44 -5.60 -23.18
CA VAL A 48 -2.20 -5.79 -23.96
C VAL A 48 -2.09 -7.20 -24.52
N LYS A 49 -2.55 -8.24 -23.80
CA LYS A 49 -2.64 -9.62 -24.30
C LYS A 49 -3.61 -9.72 -25.49
N ALA A 50 -4.77 -9.07 -25.43
CA ALA A 50 -5.71 -9.03 -26.54
C ALA A 50 -5.10 -8.34 -27.78
N GLU A 51 -4.47 -7.18 -27.62
CA GLU A 51 -3.76 -6.47 -28.70
C GLU A 51 -2.64 -7.30 -29.30
N CYS A 52 -1.85 -8.00 -28.47
CA CYS A 52 -0.78 -8.89 -28.94
C CYS A 52 -1.34 -10.05 -29.78
N ALA A 53 -2.45 -10.64 -29.35
CA ALA A 53 -3.11 -11.71 -30.10
C ALA A 53 -3.63 -11.24 -31.48
N ASP A 54 -4.19 -10.04 -31.55
CA ASP A 54 -4.70 -9.48 -32.81
C ASP A 54 -3.55 -9.09 -33.76
N LEU A 55 -2.46 -8.55 -33.24
CA LEU A 55 -1.24 -8.30 -34.03
C LEU A 55 -0.63 -9.61 -34.55
N ALA A 56 -0.58 -10.66 -33.75
CA ALA A 56 -0.09 -11.97 -34.16
C ALA A 56 -0.94 -12.60 -35.27
N LYS A 57 -2.26 -12.49 -35.20
CA LYS A 57 -3.17 -12.91 -36.30
C LYS A 57 -2.89 -12.15 -37.58
N SER A 58 -2.74 -10.82 -37.47
CA SER A 58 -2.45 -9.97 -38.63
C SER A 58 -1.10 -10.29 -39.27
N ALA A 59 -0.05 -10.50 -38.47
CA ALA A 59 1.28 -10.91 -38.94
C ALA A 59 1.25 -12.28 -39.65
N THR A 60 0.51 -13.24 -39.05
CA THR A 60 0.31 -14.56 -39.65
C THR A 60 -0.40 -14.47 -41.02
N ALA A 61 -1.43 -13.64 -41.14
CA ALA A 61 -2.16 -13.44 -42.40
C ALA A 61 -1.24 -12.80 -43.47
N LEU A 62 -0.43 -11.81 -43.10
CA LEU A 62 0.55 -11.18 -44.00
C LEU A 62 1.61 -12.17 -44.45
N ASN A 63 2.16 -12.99 -43.56
CA ASN A 63 3.14 -14.02 -43.90
C ASN A 63 2.55 -15.09 -44.83
N ASN A 64 1.30 -15.48 -44.63
CA ASN A 64 0.60 -16.41 -45.52
C ASN A 64 0.40 -15.79 -46.92
N GLU A 65 0.02 -14.52 -46.99
CA GLU A 65 -0.09 -13.79 -48.25
C GLU A 65 1.24 -13.70 -48.98
N TYR A 66 2.32 -13.33 -48.28
CA TYR A 66 3.67 -13.29 -48.83
C TYR A 66 4.10 -14.66 -49.38
N ASN A 67 3.95 -15.72 -48.60
CA ASN A 67 4.34 -17.07 -49.03
C ASN A 67 3.56 -17.52 -50.24
N THR A 68 2.25 -17.22 -50.29
CA THR A 68 1.42 -17.55 -51.47
C THR A 68 1.90 -16.80 -52.72
N LYS A 69 2.09 -15.48 -52.62
CA LYS A 69 2.55 -14.65 -53.74
C LYS A 69 3.99 -14.99 -54.13
N HIS A 70 4.84 -15.28 -53.18
CA HIS A 70 6.23 -15.69 -53.45
C HIS A 70 6.28 -17.00 -54.23
N ASN A 71 5.45 -17.99 -53.88
CA ASN A 71 5.36 -19.25 -54.64
C ASN A 71 4.88 -19.03 -56.09
N ILE A 72 3.87 -18.15 -56.28
CA ILE A 72 3.41 -17.78 -57.64
C ILE A 72 4.52 -17.11 -58.42
N TYR A 73 5.30 -16.23 -57.81
CA TYR A 73 6.43 -15.55 -58.44
C TYR A 73 7.51 -16.54 -58.88
N ILE A 74 7.88 -17.50 -58.02
CA ILE A 74 8.89 -18.54 -58.36
C ILE A 74 8.39 -19.41 -59.50
N MET A 75 7.13 -19.83 -59.49
CA MET A 75 6.54 -20.60 -60.60
C MET A 75 6.52 -19.81 -61.92
N ASN A 76 6.21 -18.52 -61.81
CA ASN A 76 6.25 -17.63 -62.99
C ASN A 76 7.65 -17.48 -63.57
N MET A 77 8.68 -17.35 -62.73
CA MET A 77 10.08 -17.30 -63.17
C MET A 77 10.47 -18.58 -63.94
N ALA A 78 9.98 -19.75 -63.51
CA ALA A 78 10.17 -21.01 -64.26
C ALA A 78 9.50 -20.96 -65.64
N GLY A 79 8.28 -20.34 -65.71
CA GLY A 79 7.58 -20.12 -67.01
C GLY A 79 8.34 -19.16 -67.92
N VAL A 80 8.84 -18.04 -67.38
CA VAL A 80 9.69 -17.07 -68.16
C VAL A 80 10.94 -17.74 -68.69
N LEU A 81 11.58 -18.59 -67.89
CA LEU A 81 12.75 -19.37 -68.39
C LEU A 81 12.34 -20.40 -69.43
N ALA A 82 11.17 -21.03 -69.27
CA ALA A 82 10.65 -21.98 -70.23
C ALA A 82 10.36 -21.35 -71.62
N ASP A 83 9.90 -20.11 -71.64
CA ASP A 83 9.64 -19.32 -72.87
C ASP A 83 10.95 -19.04 -73.66
N THR A 84 12.12 -19.14 -73.01
CA THR A 84 13.43 -18.96 -73.65
C THR A 84 14.03 -20.28 -74.20
N LEU A 85 13.33 -21.41 -74.05
CA LEU A 85 13.81 -22.70 -74.54
C LEU A 85 13.69 -22.76 -76.05
N GLU A 86 14.76 -23.22 -76.73
CA GLU A 86 14.77 -23.44 -78.15
C GLU A 86 15.04 -24.94 -78.38
N ASP A 87 14.32 -25.52 -79.35
CA ASP A 87 14.52 -26.91 -79.71
C ASP A 87 15.97 -27.16 -80.14
N GLU A 88 16.54 -28.30 -79.74
CA GLU A 88 17.91 -28.73 -79.98
C GLU A 88 19.04 -27.85 -79.36
N LYS A 89 18.69 -26.83 -78.55
CA LYS A 89 19.65 -26.10 -77.72
C LYS A 89 19.62 -26.59 -76.26
N PRO A 90 20.78 -26.70 -75.62
CA PRO A 90 20.80 -27.10 -74.20
C PRO A 90 20.20 -26.06 -73.34
N CYS A 91 19.31 -26.47 -72.47
CA CYS A 91 18.69 -25.59 -71.44
C CYS A 91 19.76 -25.00 -70.53
N PRO A 92 19.74 -23.67 -70.27
CA PRO A 92 20.73 -23.03 -69.41
C PRO A 92 20.63 -23.42 -67.93
N VAL A 93 19.50 -24.08 -67.52
CA VAL A 93 19.27 -24.51 -66.12
C VAL A 93 19.67 -25.94 -65.90
N CYS A 94 19.28 -26.90 -66.77
CA CYS A 94 19.50 -28.33 -66.59
C CYS A 94 20.30 -29.03 -67.72
N GLY A 95 20.63 -28.32 -68.77
CA GLY A 95 21.39 -28.87 -69.95
C GLY A 95 20.59 -29.80 -70.88
N SER A 96 19.30 -30.04 -70.61
CA SER A 96 18.43 -30.90 -71.44
C SER A 96 18.12 -30.23 -72.76
N LEU A 97 18.06 -31.05 -73.87
CA LEU A 97 17.69 -30.59 -75.21
C LEU A 97 16.20 -30.62 -75.47
N HIS A 98 15.40 -31.35 -74.60
CA HIS A 98 13.97 -31.48 -74.73
C HIS A 98 13.29 -31.33 -73.39
N HIS A 99 12.19 -30.60 -73.36
CA HIS A 99 11.31 -30.39 -72.15
C HIS A 99 9.89 -30.79 -72.56
N PRO A 100 9.42 -32.00 -72.18
CA PRO A 100 8.12 -32.49 -72.65
C PRO A 100 6.92 -31.75 -72.01
N ASN A 101 7.12 -31.11 -70.86
CA ASN A 101 6.10 -30.32 -70.18
C ASN A 101 6.74 -29.07 -69.54
N PRO A 102 7.06 -28.04 -70.31
CA PRO A 102 7.64 -26.81 -69.79
C PRO A 102 6.64 -26.06 -68.86
N ALA A 103 7.19 -25.34 -67.89
CA ALA A 103 6.35 -24.46 -67.01
C ALA A 103 5.69 -23.36 -67.85
N LYS A 104 4.47 -22.98 -67.46
CA LYS A 104 3.70 -21.92 -68.15
C LYS A 104 3.86 -20.59 -67.42
N HIS A 105 4.07 -19.54 -68.20
CA HIS A 105 4.04 -18.16 -67.72
C HIS A 105 2.65 -17.75 -67.26
N SER A 106 2.55 -17.01 -66.13
CA SER A 106 1.32 -16.49 -65.53
C SER A 106 1.29 -14.97 -65.67
N GLU A 107 0.28 -14.45 -66.36
CA GLU A 107 0.07 -12.97 -66.55
C GLU A 107 -0.26 -12.27 -65.19
N ASN A 108 -0.73 -13.00 -64.20
CA ASN A 108 -1.15 -12.47 -62.91
C ASN A 108 -0.07 -12.67 -61.78
N ALA A 109 1.17 -12.99 -62.16
CA ALA A 109 2.21 -13.15 -61.17
C ALA A 109 2.62 -11.78 -60.59
N PRO A 110 2.86 -11.69 -59.25
CA PRO A 110 3.36 -10.46 -58.66
C PRO A 110 4.74 -10.16 -59.18
N ASP A 111 5.08 -8.87 -59.35
CA ASP A 111 6.42 -8.42 -59.61
C ASP A 111 7.28 -8.45 -58.34
N LYS A 112 8.60 -8.27 -58.55
CA LYS A 112 9.56 -8.28 -57.45
C LYS A 112 9.31 -7.14 -56.46
N ASP A 113 8.96 -5.95 -56.93
CA ASP A 113 8.74 -4.78 -56.08
C ASP A 113 7.53 -4.99 -55.15
N THR A 114 6.47 -5.62 -55.66
CA THR A 114 5.31 -6.03 -54.87
C THR A 114 5.70 -7.03 -53.78
N LEU A 115 6.55 -8.01 -54.06
CA LEU A 115 7.01 -8.97 -53.07
C LEU A 115 7.90 -8.33 -52.02
N ASP A 116 8.83 -7.47 -52.44
CA ASP A 116 9.74 -6.78 -51.52
C ASP A 116 8.94 -5.83 -50.59
N ALA A 117 7.93 -5.13 -51.10
CA ALA A 117 7.03 -4.32 -50.31
C ALA A 117 6.23 -5.15 -49.32
N LEU A 118 5.72 -6.32 -49.72
CA LEU A 118 4.96 -7.21 -48.84
C LEU A 118 5.87 -7.81 -47.77
N LYS A 119 7.10 -8.21 -48.11
CA LYS A 119 8.10 -8.68 -47.16
C LYS A 119 8.41 -7.63 -46.09
N ALA A 120 8.63 -6.37 -46.48
CA ALA A 120 8.85 -5.28 -45.54
C ALA A 120 7.67 -5.10 -44.58
N ARG A 121 6.42 -5.26 -45.08
CA ARG A 121 5.24 -5.23 -44.22
C ARG A 121 5.18 -6.40 -43.23
N CYS A 122 5.58 -7.61 -43.61
CA CYS A 122 5.72 -8.75 -42.71
C CYS A 122 6.75 -8.47 -41.61
N GLU A 123 7.92 -7.94 -41.96
CA GLU A 123 8.98 -7.61 -40.99
C GLU A 123 8.50 -6.55 -39.96
N VAL A 124 7.76 -5.53 -40.43
CA VAL A 124 7.16 -4.52 -39.55
C VAL A 124 6.12 -5.15 -38.62
N ALA A 125 5.26 -6.02 -39.14
CA ALA A 125 4.23 -6.70 -38.34
C ALA A 125 4.85 -7.62 -37.30
N GLU A 126 5.86 -8.39 -37.64
CA GLU A 126 6.60 -9.24 -36.69
C GLU A 126 7.29 -8.42 -35.60
N SER A 127 7.93 -7.30 -35.97
CA SER A 127 8.53 -6.38 -34.99
C SER A 127 7.49 -5.83 -34.03
N ALA A 128 6.28 -5.50 -34.51
CA ALA A 128 5.19 -5.04 -33.66
C ALA A 128 4.73 -6.12 -32.68
N VAL A 129 4.60 -7.38 -33.12
CA VAL A 129 4.29 -8.52 -32.26
C VAL A 129 5.35 -8.70 -31.18
N HIS A 130 6.64 -8.69 -31.56
CA HIS A 130 7.73 -8.81 -30.57
C HIS A 130 7.72 -7.70 -29.51
N LYS A 131 7.51 -6.45 -29.92
CA LYS A 131 7.41 -5.33 -28.97
C LYS A 131 6.26 -5.52 -28.01
N LYS A 132 5.09 -5.95 -28.51
CA LYS A 132 3.91 -6.15 -27.68
C LYS A 132 4.06 -7.37 -26.77
N SER A 133 4.68 -8.46 -27.22
CA SER A 133 5.03 -9.63 -26.42
C SER A 133 5.96 -9.26 -25.24
N ASN A 134 6.97 -8.43 -25.49
CA ASN A 134 7.86 -7.95 -24.44
C ASN A 134 7.08 -7.09 -23.40
N GLU A 135 6.10 -6.29 -23.85
CA GLU A 135 5.22 -5.55 -22.93
C GLU A 135 4.36 -6.49 -22.06
N VAL A 136 3.83 -7.59 -22.64
CA VAL A 136 3.12 -8.64 -21.91
C VAL A 136 4.00 -9.23 -20.82
N THR A 137 5.20 -9.69 -21.17
CA THR A 137 6.15 -10.30 -20.21
C THR A 137 6.49 -9.34 -19.07
N ARG A 138 6.72 -8.06 -19.36
CA ARG A 138 6.98 -7.04 -18.35
C ARG A 138 5.79 -6.87 -17.39
N LEU A 139 4.57 -6.76 -17.93
CA LEU A 139 3.37 -6.62 -17.11
C LEU A 139 3.06 -7.89 -16.28
N GLU A 140 3.38 -9.08 -16.79
CA GLU A 140 3.27 -10.32 -16.03
C GLU A 140 4.22 -10.31 -14.83
N THR A 141 5.46 -9.87 -15.02
CA THR A 141 6.43 -9.73 -13.92
C THR A 141 5.99 -8.68 -12.89
N GLU A 142 5.50 -7.53 -13.36
CA GLU A 142 4.96 -6.48 -12.49
C GLU A 142 3.73 -6.97 -11.70
N SER A 143 2.83 -7.74 -12.34
CA SER A 143 1.65 -8.34 -11.70
C SER A 143 2.05 -9.34 -10.61
N GLU A 144 3.01 -10.20 -10.87
CA GLU A 144 3.48 -11.18 -9.88
C GLU A 144 4.17 -10.51 -8.70
N SER A 145 4.97 -9.47 -8.93
CA SER A 145 5.56 -8.65 -7.86
C SER A 145 4.49 -7.96 -7.00
N ALA A 146 3.50 -7.32 -7.64
CA ALA A 146 2.40 -6.68 -6.91
C ALA A 146 1.57 -7.70 -6.12
N LYS A 147 1.35 -8.89 -6.66
CA LYS A 147 0.67 -9.99 -5.96
C LYS A 147 1.44 -10.45 -4.73
N THR A 148 2.76 -10.56 -4.84
CA THR A 148 3.64 -10.87 -3.69
C THR A 148 3.51 -9.83 -2.60
N ASN A 149 3.56 -8.53 -2.95
CA ASN A 149 3.38 -7.44 -1.99
C ASN A 149 2.01 -7.51 -1.28
N VAL A 150 0.92 -7.73 -2.04
CA VAL A 150 -0.43 -7.92 -1.48
C VAL A 150 -0.45 -9.09 -0.48
N THR A 151 0.19 -10.21 -0.83
CA THR A 151 0.27 -11.39 0.03
C THR A 151 1.04 -11.10 1.31
N GLU A 152 2.18 -10.41 1.24
CA GLU A 152 2.98 -10.03 2.39
C GLU A 152 2.23 -9.12 3.35
N PHE A 153 1.55 -8.08 2.84
CA PHE A 153 0.75 -7.17 3.68
C PHE A 153 -0.49 -7.84 4.26
N ALA A 154 -1.15 -8.72 3.51
CA ALA A 154 -2.30 -9.50 4.00
C ALA A 154 -1.87 -10.44 5.15
N ASN A 155 -0.76 -11.17 4.98
CA ASN A 155 -0.20 -12.03 6.02
C ASN A 155 0.22 -11.23 7.27
N ALA A 156 0.82 -10.05 7.09
CA ALA A 156 1.20 -9.17 8.20
C ALA A 156 0.00 -8.61 8.98
N LEU A 157 -1.19 -8.67 8.40
CA LEU A 157 -2.47 -8.29 9.00
C LEU A 157 -3.31 -9.49 9.44
N GLU A 158 -2.80 -10.71 9.23
CA GLU A 158 -3.51 -11.97 9.50
C GLU A 158 -4.83 -12.10 8.71
N VAL A 159 -4.85 -11.55 7.47
CA VAL A 159 -5.99 -11.61 6.57
C VAL A 159 -5.74 -12.68 5.52
N ASP A 160 -6.74 -13.51 5.26
CA ASP A 160 -6.66 -14.54 4.24
C ASP A 160 -6.70 -13.92 2.83
N VAL A 161 -5.66 -14.22 2.05
CA VAL A 161 -5.48 -13.68 0.69
C VAL A 161 -6.55 -14.21 -0.28
N GLU A 162 -7.05 -15.42 -0.08
CA GLU A 162 -8.05 -16.05 -0.97
C GLU A 162 -9.42 -15.36 -0.88
N THR A 163 -9.74 -14.81 0.30
CA THR A 163 -11.00 -14.10 0.55
C THR A 163 -10.89 -12.59 0.37
N LEU A 164 -9.68 -12.08 0.05
CA LEU A 164 -9.40 -10.65 0.00
C LEU A 164 -10.19 -9.95 -1.11
N SER A 165 -10.95 -8.92 -0.73
CA SER A 165 -11.68 -8.06 -1.65
C SER A 165 -11.47 -6.58 -1.32
N ALA A 166 -11.77 -5.69 -2.27
CA ALA A 166 -11.70 -4.25 -2.05
C ALA A 166 -12.64 -3.79 -0.93
N GLU A 167 -13.83 -4.43 -0.83
CA GLU A 167 -14.82 -4.16 0.20
C GLU A 167 -14.30 -4.55 1.57
N MET A 168 -13.69 -5.74 1.71
CA MET A 168 -13.10 -6.22 2.95
C MET A 168 -11.98 -5.29 3.43
N ILE A 169 -11.09 -4.87 2.54
CA ILE A 169 -10.01 -3.92 2.86
C ILE A 169 -10.59 -2.58 3.33
N SER A 170 -11.62 -2.09 2.66
CA SER A 170 -12.31 -0.83 3.03
C SER A 170 -12.97 -0.94 4.41
N GLN A 171 -13.63 -2.05 4.71
CA GLN A 171 -14.22 -2.32 6.02
C GLN A 171 -13.15 -2.40 7.11
N LEU A 172 -12.06 -3.11 6.87
CA LEU A 172 -10.92 -3.20 7.79
C LEU A 172 -10.36 -1.81 8.13
N LEU A 173 -10.12 -0.98 7.11
CA LEU A 173 -9.64 0.39 7.30
C LEU A 173 -10.62 1.27 8.09
N SER A 174 -11.92 1.16 7.81
CA SER A 174 -12.96 1.90 8.51
C SER A 174 -13.02 1.52 9.97
N GLU A 175 -12.99 0.23 10.28
CA GLU A 175 -13.02 -0.28 11.65
C GLU A 175 -11.78 0.13 12.44
N GLN A 176 -10.58 0.02 11.84
CA GLN A 176 -9.34 0.46 12.48
C GLN A 176 -9.33 1.97 12.78
N LYS A 177 -9.82 2.81 11.85
CA LYS A 177 -9.96 4.25 12.07
C LYS A 177 -10.93 4.59 13.19
N LYS A 178 -12.04 3.85 13.30
CA LYS A 178 -13.02 4.01 14.37
C LYS A 178 -12.43 3.64 15.73
N GLN A 179 -11.73 2.50 15.80
CA GLN A 179 -11.06 2.05 17.03
C GLN A 179 -9.94 3.01 17.45
N LEU A 180 -9.15 3.51 16.52
CA LEU A 180 -8.10 4.48 16.77
C LEU A 180 -8.66 5.76 17.39
N LYS A 181 -9.72 6.31 16.80
CA LYS A 181 -10.40 7.52 17.31
C LYS A 181 -10.96 7.31 18.73
N ALA A 182 -11.54 6.14 19.00
CA ALA A 182 -12.06 5.82 20.33
C ALA A 182 -10.93 5.76 21.36
N LEU A 183 -9.82 5.09 21.06
CA LEU A 183 -8.65 5.00 21.95
C LEU A 183 -7.97 6.36 22.16
N GLU A 184 -7.86 7.19 21.13
CA GLU A 184 -7.30 8.55 21.25
C GLU A 184 -8.17 9.42 22.16
N THR A 185 -9.50 9.29 22.07
CA THR A 185 -10.44 10.00 22.99
C THR A 185 -10.27 9.51 24.42
N GLU A 186 -10.24 8.20 24.64
CA GLU A 186 -10.02 7.59 25.97
C GLU A 186 -8.68 8.04 26.58
N ALA A 187 -7.60 8.02 25.82
CA ALA A 187 -6.29 8.48 26.28
C ALA A 187 -6.30 9.97 26.66
N SER A 188 -6.97 10.81 25.84
CA SER A 188 -7.12 12.24 26.15
C SER A 188 -7.90 12.50 27.43
N ASP A 189 -8.98 11.76 27.66
CA ASP A 189 -9.79 11.92 28.88
C ASP A 189 -9.04 11.44 30.13
N LEU A 190 -8.28 10.35 30.03
CA LEU A 190 -7.39 9.90 31.11
C LEU A 190 -6.29 10.92 31.42
N GLU A 191 -5.73 11.60 30.42
CA GLU A 191 -4.77 12.68 30.63
C GLU A 191 -5.39 13.89 31.35
N LYS A 192 -6.60 14.29 30.98
CA LYS A 192 -7.34 15.34 31.70
C LYS A 192 -7.57 14.99 33.17
N VAL A 193 -7.95 13.74 33.43
CA VAL A 193 -8.12 13.25 34.82
C VAL A 193 -6.80 13.31 35.58
N ARG A 194 -5.69 12.93 34.97
CA ARG A 194 -4.34 13.05 35.56
C ARG A 194 -4.02 14.50 35.91
N GLU A 195 -4.23 15.44 34.99
CA GLU A 195 -3.98 16.87 35.21
C GLU A 195 -4.81 17.44 36.35
N GLN A 196 -6.12 17.15 36.37
CA GLN A 196 -7.01 17.55 37.47
C GLN A 196 -6.54 17.01 38.82
N ARG A 197 -6.08 15.79 38.86
CA ARG A 197 -5.56 15.15 40.06
C ARG A 197 -4.28 15.84 40.57
N GLU A 198 -3.39 16.24 39.71
CA GLU A 198 -2.19 17.01 40.13
C GLU A 198 -2.55 18.40 40.68
N VAL A 199 -3.54 19.07 40.10
CA VAL A 199 -4.07 20.31 40.64
C VAL A 199 -4.63 20.10 42.05
N CYS A 200 -5.47 19.08 42.24
CA CYS A 200 -6.02 18.76 43.55
C CYS A 200 -4.94 18.41 44.58
N LYS A 201 -3.89 17.67 44.21
CA LYS A 201 -2.77 17.38 45.12
C LYS A 201 -2.04 18.66 45.56
N ALA A 202 -1.81 19.59 44.62
CA ALA A 202 -1.19 20.87 44.95
C ALA A 202 -2.04 21.69 45.93
N GLU A 203 -3.36 21.68 45.74
CA GLU A 203 -4.31 22.35 46.68
C GLU A 203 -4.31 21.69 48.06
N ILE A 204 -4.35 20.37 48.13
CA ILE A 204 -4.26 19.62 49.39
C ILE A 204 -2.97 20.00 50.11
N SER A 205 -1.83 19.99 49.46
CA SER A 205 -0.55 20.39 50.07
C SER A 205 -0.58 21.82 50.62
N ARG A 206 -1.23 22.76 49.91
CA ARG A 206 -1.42 24.13 50.40
C ARG A 206 -2.31 24.18 51.65
N PHE A 207 -3.37 23.37 51.70
CA PHE A 207 -4.23 23.27 52.87
C PHE A 207 -3.49 22.64 54.07
N ASP A 208 -2.70 21.61 53.85
CA ASP A 208 -1.91 20.98 54.90
C ASP A 208 -0.90 21.96 55.51
N GLU A 209 -0.24 22.79 54.68
CA GLU A 209 0.64 23.86 55.20
C GLU A 209 -0.15 24.91 56.06
N LYS A 210 -1.37 25.29 55.61
CA LYS A 210 -2.19 26.19 56.39
C LYS A 210 -2.64 25.57 57.72
N LEU A 211 -3.02 24.31 57.72
CA LEU A 211 -3.38 23.55 58.93
C LEU A 211 -2.22 23.52 59.91
N LYS A 212 -1.01 23.18 59.48
CA LYS A 212 0.20 23.20 60.33
C LYS A 212 0.45 24.57 60.97
N LYS A 213 0.29 25.66 60.21
CA LYS A 213 0.41 27.02 60.75
C LYS A 213 -0.66 27.34 61.78
N LEU A 214 -1.91 26.91 61.52
CA LEU A 214 -3.03 27.12 62.41
C LEU A 214 -2.85 26.34 63.74
N ASP A 215 -2.37 25.09 63.67
CA ASP A 215 -2.06 24.28 64.84
C ASP A 215 -0.98 24.89 65.73
N LEU A 216 0.07 25.49 65.10
CA LEU A 216 1.10 26.22 65.87
C LEU A 216 0.51 27.44 66.59
N VAL A 217 -0.34 28.21 65.91
CA VAL A 217 -0.99 29.40 66.53
C VAL A 217 -1.97 28.92 67.65
N HIS A 218 -2.71 27.87 67.42
CA HIS A 218 -3.62 27.28 68.40
C HIS A 218 -2.84 26.83 69.64
N THR A 219 -1.75 26.11 69.50
CA THR A 219 -0.90 25.66 70.61
C THR A 219 -0.33 26.84 71.39
N GLU A 220 0.10 27.91 70.74
CA GLU A 220 0.59 29.10 71.39
C GLU A 220 -0.50 29.86 72.14
N LEU A 221 -1.72 29.95 71.61
CA LEU A 221 -2.90 30.51 72.28
C LEU A 221 -3.28 29.71 73.52
N ILE A 222 -3.26 28.37 73.49
CA ILE A 222 -3.49 27.54 74.64
C ILE A 222 -2.46 27.88 75.74
N ARG A 223 -1.19 27.93 75.39
CA ARG A 223 -0.10 28.30 76.33
C ARG A 223 -0.34 29.66 76.92
N LYS A 224 -0.62 30.70 76.13
CA LYS A 224 -0.88 32.08 76.64
C LYS A 224 -2.13 32.12 77.53
N ASN A 225 -3.16 31.35 77.19
CA ASN A 225 -4.35 31.25 78.05
C ASN A 225 -4.06 30.61 79.43
N ALA A 226 -3.24 29.53 79.40
CA ALA A 226 -2.83 28.90 80.64
C ALA A 226 -1.99 29.83 81.51
N ASP A 227 -1.02 30.58 80.90
CA ASP A 227 -0.21 31.56 81.61
C ASP A 227 -1.04 32.73 82.17
N ALA A 228 -2.00 33.22 81.40
CA ALA A 228 -2.97 34.27 81.87
C ALA A 228 -3.81 33.79 83.00
N LYS A 229 -4.36 32.55 82.95
CA LYS A 229 -5.16 31.93 84.04
C LYS A 229 -4.31 31.75 85.31
N SER A 230 -3.07 31.33 85.21
CA SER A 230 -2.17 31.23 86.36
C SER A 230 -1.93 32.60 87.02
N LYS A 231 -1.60 33.61 86.19
CA LYS A 231 -1.44 35.01 86.72
C LYS A 231 -2.70 35.56 87.41
N TYR A 232 -3.86 35.27 86.79
CA TYR A 232 -5.14 35.68 87.40
C TYR A 232 -5.35 34.97 88.75
N ASN A 233 -5.13 33.68 88.84
CA ASN A 233 -5.27 32.94 90.10
C ASN A 233 -4.27 33.48 91.19
N SER A 234 -3.03 33.70 90.88
CA SER A 234 -2.07 34.29 91.81
C SER A 234 -2.47 35.68 92.25
N ALA A 235 -2.89 36.57 91.36
CA ALA A 235 -3.42 37.91 91.73
C ALA A 235 -4.70 37.83 92.61
N LYS A 236 -5.55 36.84 92.34
CA LYS A 236 -6.72 36.61 93.15
C LYS A 236 -6.37 36.15 94.57
N GLU A 237 -5.44 35.24 94.73
CA GLU A 237 -4.93 34.75 96.03
C GLU A 237 -4.29 35.89 96.84
N GLU A 238 -3.47 36.73 96.12
CA GLU A 238 -2.84 37.89 96.75
C GLU A 238 -3.91 38.93 97.24
N THR A 239 -4.93 39.19 96.43
CA THR A 239 -6.06 40.06 96.82
C THR A 239 -6.87 39.51 97.98
N GLU A 240 -7.06 38.19 98.02
CA GLU A 240 -7.76 37.54 99.20
C GLU A 240 -6.91 37.58 100.45
N SER A 241 -5.58 37.38 100.31
CA SER A 241 -4.65 37.50 101.46
C SER A 241 -4.62 38.93 102.05
N LEU A 242 -4.52 39.93 101.13
CA LEU A 242 -4.59 41.37 101.58
C LEU A 242 -5.91 41.78 102.24
N LYS A 243 -7.03 41.14 101.84
CA LYS A 243 -8.31 41.35 102.46
C LYS A 243 -8.44 40.72 103.86
N ALA A 244 -7.63 39.67 104.12
CA ALA A 244 -7.64 38.99 105.45
C ALA A 244 -6.72 39.68 106.48
N GLU A 245 -5.82 40.59 106.03
CA GLU A 245 -4.96 41.38 106.87
C GLU A 245 -5.58 42.73 107.33
N ILE A 246 -6.72 43.11 106.82
CA ILE A 246 -7.53 44.29 107.23
C ILE A 246 -8.64 43.85 108.10
#